data_b934710957de7f1d8728367e816d3f51
#
_entry.id   b934710957de7f1d8728367e816d3f51
#
_cell.length_a   1.000
_cell.length_b   1.000
_cell.length_c   1.000
_cell.angle_alpha   90.00
_cell.angle_beta   90.00
_cell.angle_gamma   90.00
#
_symmetry.space_group_name_H-M   'P 1'
#
loop_
_entity.id
_entity.type
_entity.pdbx_description
1 polymer ?
#
loop_
_entity_poly.entity_id
_entity_poly.type
_entity_poly.pdbx_seq_one_letter_code
_entity_poly.pdbx_strand_id
1 'polypeptide(L)'
;MSGLKTSRRIIASTAAIALAVGVSVAAGSSANAAEKPVTGGTLYFITQQEQFDHVDPARAYTGRDIAFFNSYIYRNLVSYKPVAGSAGSSLVADLATNTGVPSNAAKTWKFTLRAGITWEDGSPVTCEDVRYGVSRPFAADVITDGPQYLVQALDIPKDKDGSSAYKGPYKKTGQALFDKAVSCSGNTVTFNLNRSFADFNYALTYPAGAPVKASKDTGDKYDLRPFSNGPYKIASYKIGDQMELVRNDKWKKSSDTVRTPYPDNIVVRFGLAEDVRDQIMLEDQIPNTASLDAMQPANLRTFFADPTKKNQRFNVYDPYVRYAAMNISKGHMDCLDVRKAVFFAINTQALIDLSGGREFYGDPGDNPVKPVLGLDYAPTKGNIHDPNWKITGNPTYSASLLEKAKTSCPDAYARATSADKGIIWDISNTATNQKAAVLITDATKAAGLNVKFNFIPSGQYYSTVLNAEKQNDISAGGWGADWANASTVLPELFTKEGGFNLSQNWDDAAYPAFKKKSDAAKVETNRTKQAAMWKELSQYVMDQYWIIRPVFSKGQEVWGSKVGGVYYWEPQGNFGFGGMYVKN
;
A
#
# COMPACT_ATOMS: atom_id res chain seq x y z
N MET A 1 13.68 -82.03 -27.41
CA MET A 1 13.63 -82.03 -25.93
C MET A 1 14.32 -80.77 -25.50
N SER A 2 13.58 -79.78 -25.23
CA SER A 2 13.25 -79.12 -23.97
C SER A 2 14.39 -78.29 -23.43
N GLY A 3 14.11 -77.05 -23.22
CA GLY A 3 14.79 -76.22 -22.25
C GLY A 3 14.73 -74.72 -22.53
N LEU A 4 13.57 -74.09 -22.32
CA LEU A 4 13.48 -72.62 -22.23
C LEU A 4 14.30 -72.12 -21.03
N LYS A 5 15.15 -71.11 -21.25
CA LYS A 5 15.67 -70.25 -20.18
C LYS A 5 15.28 -68.78 -20.47
N THR A 6 14.33 -68.33 -19.69
CA THR A 6 13.89 -66.95 -19.58
C THR A 6 14.98 -66.09 -18.93
N SER A 7 15.51 -65.09 -19.64
CA SER A 7 16.38 -64.06 -19.10
C SER A 7 15.54 -62.82 -18.78
N ARG A 8 15.39 -62.48 -17.49
CA ARG A 8 14.83 -61.21 -17.01
C ARG A 8 15.83 -60.09 -17.27
N ARG A 9 15.44 -59.15 -18.09
CA ARG A 9 16.13 -57.84 -18.21
C ARG A 9 15.65 -56.93 -17.06
N ILE A 10 16.59 -56.54 -16.17
CA ILE A 10 16.40 -55.49 -15.19
C ILE A 10 16.62 -54.17 -15.90
N ILE A 11 15.56 -53.34 -16.00
CA ILE A 11 15.65 -51.96 -16.44
C ILE A 11 15.92 -51.12 -15.18
N ALA A 12 17.13 -50.57 -15.05
CA ALA A 12 17.48 -49.60 -14.02
C ALA A 12 16.95 -48.24 -14.48
N SER A 13 15.89 -47.76 -13.82
CA SER A 13 15.38 -46.41 -13.98
C SER A 13 16.18 -45.49 -13.04
N THR A 14 17.05 -44.68 -13.59
CA THR A 14 17.72 -43.59 -12.89
C THR A 14 16.71 -42.46 -12.69
N ALA A 15 16.14 -42.33 -11.49
CA ALA A 15 15.37 -41.19 -11.10
C ALA A 15 16.31 -40.04 -10.68
N ALA A 16 16.37 -39.01 -11.51
CA ALA A 16 17.01 -37.76 -11.16
C ALA A 16 16.14 -37.02 -10.13
N ILE A 17 16.59 -36.99 -8.87
CA ILE A 17 15.98 -36.18 -7.82
C ILE A 17 16.43 -34.74 -8.03
N ALA A 18 15.54 -33.92 -8.58
CA ALA A 18 15.71 -32.48 -8.56
C ALA A 18 15.38 -31.99 -7.13
N LEU A 19 16.39 -31.59 -6.36
CA LEU A 19 16.20 -30.87 -5.10
C LEU A 19 15.66 -29.48 -5.44
N ALA A 20 14.35 -29.31 -5.36
CA ALA A 20 13.73 -28.01 -5.22
C ALA A 20 13.91 -27.58 -3.75
N VAL A 21 14.88 -26.68 -3.51
CA VAL A 21 14.98 -25.96 -2.23
C VAL A 21 13.81 -24.98 -2.19
N GLY A 22 12.67 -25.45 -1.74
CA GLY A 22 11.57 -24.60 -1.32
C GLY A 22 11.94 -23.98 0.01
N VAL A 23 12.31 -22.70 0.02
CA VAL A 23 12.33 -21.90 1.25
C VAL A 23 10.87 -21.72 1.68
N SER A 24 10.35 -22.65 2.45
CA SER A 24 9.14 -22.47 3.21
C SER A 24 9.46 -21.50 4.35
N VAL A 25 9.12 -20.23 4.17
CA VAL A 25 8.97 -19.31 5.28
C VAL A 25 7.79 -19.83 6.11
N ALA A 26 8.09 -20.70 7.06
CA ALA A 26 7.15 -21.07 8.09
C ALA A 26 6.97 -19.85 8.99
N ALA A 27 5.97 -19.01 8.67
CA ALA A 27 5.40 -18.12 9.65
C ALA A 27 4.84 -19.04 10.76
N GLY A 28 5.59 -19.12 11.87
CA GLY A 28 5.18 -19.87 13.06
C GLY A 28 3.95 -19.22 13.68
N SER A 29 2.77 -19.51 13.15
CA SER A 29 1.53 -19.39 13.88
C SER A 29 1.44 -20.58 14.81
N SER A 30 1.85 -20.43 16.08
CA SER A 30 1.44 -21.34 17.14
C SER A 30 -0.09 -21.37 17.13
N ALA A 31 -0.66 -22.47 16.65
CA ALA A 31 -2.08 -22.76 16.79
C ALA A 31 -2.35 -22.97 18.29
N ASN A 32 -2.58 -21.89 19.03
CA ASN A 32 -3.36 -22.00 20.25
C ASN A 32 -4.72 -22.53 19.85
N ALA A 33 -5.26 -23.47 20.61
CA ALA A 33 -6.62 -23.98 20.44
C ALA A 33 -7.53 -22.76 20.22
N ALA A 34 -8.17 -22.68 19.04
CA ALA A 34 -8.87 -21.48 18.61
C ALA A 34 -9.94 -21.15 19.66
N GLU A 35 -9.69 -20.13 20.45
CA GLU A 35 -10.63 -19.59 21.41
C GLU A 35 -11.90 -19.20 20.63
N LYS A 36 -13.06 -19.70 21.05
CA LYS A 36 -14.30 -19.41 20.33
C LYS A 36 -14.59 -17.92 20.45
N PRO A 37 -14.84 -17.24 19.31
CA PRO A 37 -15.19 -15.82 19.35
C PRO A 37 -16.40 -15.57 20.24
N VAL A 38 -16.31 -14.53 21.07
CA VAL A 38 -17.38 -14.08 21.97
C VAL A 38 -18.05 -12.86 21.36
N THR A 39 -19.39 -12.82 21.45
CA THR A 39 -20.18 -11.65 21.04
C THR A 39 -20.49 -10.82 22.27
N GLY A 40 -20.34 -9.51 22.17
CA GLY A 40 -20.62 -8.56 23.24
C GLY A 40 -19.42 -7.72 23.65
N GLY A 41 -19.65 -6.81 24.59
CA GLY A 41 -18.64 -5.92 25.14
C GLY A 41 -18.26 -4.76 24.24
N THR A 42 -17.33 -3.92 24.75
CA THR A 42 -16.80 -2.75 24.04
C THR A 42 -15.34 -3.01 23.66
N LEU A 43 -14.99 -2.87 22.38
CA LEU A 43 -13.62 -2.90 21.88
C LEU A 43 -13.13 -1.47 21.76
N TYR A 44 -11.96 -1.19 22.35
CA TYR A 44 -11.33 0.12 22.27
C TYR A 44 -10.19 0.12 21.26
N PHE A 45 -10.01 1.26 20.59
CA PHE A 45 -8.81 1.62 19.84
C PHE A 45 -8.27 2.92 20.38
N ILE A 46 -6.95 3.07 20.40
CA ILE A 46 -6.25 4.27 20.86
C ILE A 46 -5.29 4.76 19.78
N THR A 47 -5.21 6.09 19.62
CA THR A 47 -4.33 6.75 18.66
C THR A 47 -3.86 8.11 19.18
N GLN A 48 -2.66 8.52 18.74
CA GLN A 48 -2.17 9.90 18.96
C GLN A 48 -2.82 10.91 18.03
N GLN A 49 -3.43 10.45 16.93
CA GLN A 49 -4.06 11.33 15.97
C GLN A 49 -5.32 11.97 16.56
N GLU A 50 -5.60 13.21 16.18
CA GLU A 50 -6.79 13.95 16.62
C GLU A 50 -8.07 13.42 15.94
N GLN A 51 -7.93 12.72 14.80
CA GLN A 51 -9.02 12.18 13.99
C GLN A 51 -8.50 11.12 13.02
N PHE A 52 -9.40 10.40 12.34
CA PHE A 52 -9.07 9.70 11.10
C PHE A 52 -8.74 10.73 10.01
N ASP A 53 -7.90 10.34 9.04
CA ASP A 53 -7.60 11.24 7.92
C ASP A 53 -8.90 11.61 7.20
N HIS A 54 -9.69 10.59 6.84
CA HIS A 54 -11.02 10.76 6.26
C HIS A 54 -11.95 9.61 6.64
N VAL A 55 -13.20 9.98 6.95
CA VAL A 55 -14.31 9.04 7.17
C VAL A 55 -15.21 8.96 5.93
N ASP A 56 -15.21 9.96 5.06
CA ASP A 56 -15.92 9.95 3.78
C ASP A 56 -15.35 8.88 2.85
N PRO A 57 -16.19 7.94 2.31
CA PRO A 57 -15.71 6.88 1.43
C PRO A 57 -15.01 7.39 0.16
N ALA A 58 -15.40 8.56 -0.36
CA ALA A 58 -14.76 9.13 -1.55
C ALA A 58 -13.33 9.65 -1.29
N ARG A 59 -12.98 9.91 -0.01
CA ARG A 59 -11.73 10.54 0.42
C ARG A 59 -10.79 9.60 1.18
N ALA A 60 -11.33 8.57 1.86
CA ALA A 60 -10.53 7.61 2.63
C ALA A 60 -9.50 6.90 1.75
N TYR A 61 -8.19 7.13 2.03
CA TYR A 61 -7.09 6.60 1.21
C TYR A 61 -5.92 6.02 2.03
N THR A 62 -5.86 6.17 3.33
CA THR A 62 -4.86 5.48 4.15
C THR A 62 -5.27 4.04 4.42
N GLY A 63 -4.30 3.10 4.38
CA GLY A 63 -4.59 1.66 4.57
C GLY A 63 -5.31 1.36 5.88
N ARG A 64 -4.97 2.05 6.97
CA ARG A 64 -5.63 1.94 8.28
C ARG A 64 -7.13 2.31 8.20
N ASP A 65 -7.43 3.48 7.63
CA ASP A 65 -8.79 4.01 7.58
C ASP A 65 -9.66 3.15 6.65
N ILE A 66 -9.11 2.74 5.50
CA ILE A 66 -9.77 1.80 4.59
C ILE A 66 -10.09 0.48 5.29
N ALA A 67 -9.11 -0.13 5.99
CA ALA A 67 -9.31 -1.39 6.69
C ALA A 67 -10.37 -1.26 7.79
N PHE A 68 -10.32 -0.18 8.57
CA PHE A 68 -11.24 0.09 9.66
C PHE A 68 -12.68 0.28 9.14
N PHE A 69 -12.88 1.22 8.23
CA PHE A 69 -14.23 1.55 7.77
C PHE A 69 -14.84 0.48 6.88
N ASN A 70 -14.06 -0.22 6.05
CA ASN A 70 -14.54 -1.39 5.29
C ASN A 70 -14.92 -2.56 6.20
N SER A 71 -14.35 -2.63 7.40
CA SER A 71 -14.74 -3.66 8.38
C SER A 71 -16.04 -3.34 9.10
N TYR A 72 -16.37 -2.05 9.28
CA TYR A 72 -17.44 -1.66 10.18
C TYR A 72 -18.58 -0.86 9.53
N ILE A 73 -18.29 0.10 8.65
CA ILE A 73 -19.25 1.09 8.16
C ILE A 73 -19.64 0.87 6.70
N TYR A 74 -18.65 0.58 5.82
CA TYR A 74 -18.89 0.46 4.39
C TYR A 74 -18.94 -0.98 3.92
N ARG A 75 -19.72 -1.17 2.85
CA ARG A 75 -19.64 -2.36 2.03
C ARG A 75 -19.37 -1.90 0.60
N ASN A 76 -18.36 -2.49 -0.01
CA ASN A 76 -18.00 -2.24 -1.40
C ASN A 76 -18.61 -3.32 -2.31
N LEU A 77 -18.56 -3.18 -3.62
CA LEU A 77 -19.02 -4.22 -4.55
C LEU A 77 -18.27 -5.53 -4.32
N VAL A 78 -16.96 -5.43 -4.07
CA VAL A 78 -16.06 -6.53 -3.76
C VAL A 78 -15.20 -6.18 -2.55
N SER A 79 -14.65 -7.18 -1.90
CA SER A 79 -13.75 -7.04 -0.76
C SER A 79 -12.59 -8.04 -0.87
N TYR A 80 -11.61 -7.89 -0.03
CA TYR A 80 -10.62 -8.94 0.20
C TYR A 80 -11.15 -9.99 1.17
N LYS A 81 -10.65 -11.22 1.02
CA LYS A 81 -11.00 -12.31 1.93
C LYS A 81 -10.49 -11.99 3.35
N PRO A 82 -11.35 -12.04 4.40
CA PRO A 82 -11.00 -11.63 5.76
C PRO A 82 -10.21 -12.73 6.51
N VAL A 83 -9.00 -13.00 6.06
CA VAL A 83 -8.09 -14.00 6.65
C VAL A 83 -6.64 -13.50 6.58
N ALA A 84 -5.79 -14.03 7.45
CA ALA A 84 -4.36 -13.77 7.44
C ALA A 84 -3.65 -14.43 6.23
N GLY A 85 -2.46 -13.94 5.93
CA GLY A 85 -1.56 -14.47 4.91
C GLY A 85 -1.99 -14.14 3.49
N SER A 86 -1.28 -14.66 2.50
CA SER A 86 -1.50 -14.39 1.07
C SER A 86 -2.92 -14.71 0.58
N ALA A 87 -3.63 -15.63 1.25
CA ALA A 87 -5.04 -15.91 0.96
C ALA A 87 -5.94 -14.69 1.21
N GLY A 88 -5.54 -13.78 2.12
CA GLY A 88 -6.22 -12.52 2.41
C GLY A 88 -6.21 -11.54 1.23
N SER A 89 -5.29 -11.68 0.27
CA SER A 89 -5.24 -10.84 -0.94
C SER A 89 -6.19 -11.29 -2.06
N SER A 90 -6.93 -12.38 -1.85
CA SER A 90 -7.93 -12.86 -2.82
C SER A 90 -9.20 -12.02 -2.75
N LEU A 91 -9.73 -11.61 -3.91
CA LEU A 91 -11.01 -10.92 -3.98
C LEU A 91 -12.17 -11.88 -3.67
N VAL A 92 -13.14 -11.36 -2.94
CA VAL A 92 -14.43 -12.01 -2.66
C VAL A 92 -15.58 -11.04 -2.97
N ALA A 93 -16.72 -11.60 -3.33
CA ALA A 93 -17.94 -10.83 -3.52
C ALA A 93 -18.45 -10.27 -2.18
N ASP A 94 -18.81 -8.97 -2.14
CA ASP A 94 -19.39 -8.31 -0.95
C ASP A 94 -20.83 -7.84 -1.24
N LEU A 95 -21.04 -6.59 -1.66
CA LEU A 95 -22.37 -6.14 -2.10
C LEU A 95 -22.81 -6.85 -3.36
N ALA A 96 -21.88 -7.15 -4.26
CA ALA A 96 -22.16 -7.90 -5.47
C ALA A 96 -22.26 -9.42 -5.19
N THR A 97 -22.87 -10.15 -6.12
CA THR A 97 -22.97 -11.62 -6.08
C THR A 97 -21.72 -12.33 -6.60
N ASN A 98 -20.82 -11.58 -7.24
CA ASN A 98 -19.55 -12.04 -7.81
C ASN A 98 -18.48 -10.95 -7.72
N THR A 99 -17.25 -11.25 -8.14
CA THR A 99 -16.13 -10.31 -8.15
C THR A 99 -16.04 -9.47 -9.43
N GLY A 100 -17.12 -9.37 -10.18
CA GLY A 100 -17.21 -8.65 -11.44
C GLY A 100 -17.06 -9.54 -12.67
N VAL A 101 -17.81 -9.22 -13.73
CA VAL A 101 -17.80 -9.91 -15.02
C VAL A 101 -17.23 -8.97 -16.08
N PRO A 102 -15.95 -9.16 -16.49
CA PRO A 102 -15.38 -8.37 -17.55
C PRO A 102 -15.88 -8.80 -18.93
N SER A 103 -15.93 -7.85 -19.85
CA SER A 103 -16.19 -8.06 -21.27
C SER A 103 -15.48 -6.98 -22.10
N ASN A 104 -15.52 -7.08 -23.43
CA ASN A 104 -14.88 -6.09 -24.32
C ASN A 104 -13.40 -5.84 -23.95
N ALA A 105 -12.62 -6.91 -23.82
CA ALA A 105 -11.21 -6.88 -23.39
C ALA A 105 -11.03 -6.09 -22.07
N ALA A 106 -11.88 -6.35 -21.07
CA ALA A 106 -11.90 -5.68 -19.77
C ALA A 106 -12.14 -4.16 -19.83
N LYS A 107 -12.74 -3.64 -20.89
CA LYS A 107 -13.26 -2.27 -20.98
C LYS A 107 -14.67 -2.12 -20.43
N THR A 108 -15.39 -3.21 -20.23
CA THR A 108 -16.74 -3.19 -19.65
C THR A 108 -16.80 -4.19 -18.52
N TRP A 109 -17.28 -3.74 -17.35
CA TRP A 109 -17.43 -4.56 -16.15
C TRP A 109 -18.87 -4.51 -15.64
N LYS A 110 -19.41 -5.66 -15.23
CA LYS A 110 -20.76 -5.78 -14.67
C LYS A 110 -20.71 -6.41 -13.29
N PHE A 111 -21.49 -5.82 -12.37
CA PHE A 111 -21.69 -6.32 -11.01
C PHE A 111 -23.17 -6.35 -10.69
N THR A 112 -23.68 -7.50 -10.22
CA THR A 112 -25.08 -7.64 -9.82
C THR A 112 -25.16 -7.59 -8.30
N LEU A 113 -25.92 -6.67 -7.74
CA LEU A 113 -26.08 -6.50 -6.30
C LEU A 113 -26.88 -7.64 -5.68
N ARG A 114 -26.49 -8.04 -4.48
CA ARG A 114 -27.26 -8.97 -3.64
C ARG A 114 -28.57 -8.34 -3.21
N ALA A 115 -29.62 -9.14 -3.11
CA ALA A 115 -30.88 -8.71 -2.52
C ALA A 115 -30.78 -8.58 -0.98
N GLY A 116 -31.64 -7.75 -0.40
CA GLY A 116 -31.83 -7.65 1.04
C GLY A 116 -30.78 -6.87 1.82
N ILE A 117 -29.92 -6.12 1.13
CA ILE A 117 -28.96 -5.20 1.76
C ILE A 117 -29.68 -3.89 2.06
N THR A 118 -29.51 -3.38 3.28
CA THR A 118 -30.18 -2.16 3.76
C THR A 118 -29.19 -1.15 4.32
N TRP A 119 -29.56 0.11 4.25
CA TRP A 119 -28.97 1.21 5.00
C TRP A 119 -29.35 1.14 6.48
N GLU A 120 -28.69 1.93 7.32
CA GLU A 120 -28.93 2.02 8.77
C GLU A 120 -30.34 2.54 9.14
N ASP A 121 -31.09 3.10 8.19
CA ASP A 121 -32.51 3.47 8.34
C ASP A 121 -33.47 2.37 7.89
N GLY A 122 -32.94 1.24 7.40
CA GLY A 122 -33.72 0.11 6.89
C GLY A 122 -34.14 0.21 5.43
N SER A 123 -33.90 1.33 4.75
CA SER A 123 -34.15 1.45 3.31
C SER A 123 -33.18 0.59 2.50
N PRO A 124 -33.57 0.06 1.31
CA PRO A 124 -32.71 -0.80 0.52
C PRO A 124 -31.52 -0.04 -0.06
N VAL A 125 -30.37 -0.71 -0.15
CA VAL A 125 -29.24 -0.27 -0.97
C VAL A 125 -29.52 -0.63 -2.42
N THR A 126 -29.37 0.34 -3.32
CA THR A 126 -29.75 0.22 -4.73
C THR A 126 -28.55 0.38 -5.66
N CYS A 127 -28.72 0.02 -6.94
CA CYS A 127 -27.73 0.31 -7.98
C CYS A 127 -27.46 1.82 -8.11
N GLU A 128 -28.49 2.66 -7.95
CA GLU A 128 -28.34 4.12 -8.03
C GLU A 128 -27.51 4.68 -6.86
N ASP A 129 -27.55 4.06 -5.68
CA ASP A 129 -26.67 4.45 -4.58
C ASP A 129 -25.19 4.16 -4.91
N VAL A 130 -24.90 3.05 -5.61
CA VAL A 130 -23.54 2.75 -6.11
C VAL A 130 -23.12 3.79 -7.16
N ARG A 131 -24.00 4.07 -8.16
CA ARG A 131 -23.71 5.13 -9.15
C ARG A 131 -23.44 6.47 -8.50
N TYR A 132 -24.27 6.85 -7.52
CA TYR A 132 -24.09 8.10 -6.81
C TYR A 132 -22.75 8.14 -6.07
N GLY A 133 -22.39 7.10 -5.31
CA GLY A 133 -21.11 7.01 -4.62
C GLY A 133 -19.93 7.17 -5.58
N VAL A 134 -19.93 6.42 -6.70
CA VAL A 134 -18.91 6.48 -7.76
C VAL A 134 -18.84 7.86 -8.44
N SER A 135 -19.92 8.63 -8.45
CA SER A 135 -19.95 9.97 -9.05
C SER A 135 -19.25 11.05 -8.20
N ARG A 136 -19.15 10.83 -6.88
CA ARG A 136 -18.66 11.85 -5.94
C ARG A 136 -17.19 12.25 -6.15
N PRO A 137 -16.22 11.34 -6.42
CA PRO A 137 -14.83 11.71 -6.68
C PRO A 137 -14.64 12.68 -7.87
N PHE A 138 -15.63 12.80 -8.77
CA PHE A 138 -15.58 13.75 -9.88
C PHE A 138 -15.89 15.21 -9.46
N ALA A 139 -16.39 15.42 -8.28
CA ALA A 139 -16.67 16.76 -7.73
C ALA A 139 -15.42 17.34 -7.06
N ALA A 140 -14.36 17.58 -7.82
CA ALA A 140 -13.03 17.99 -7.31
C ALA A 140 -13.01 19.29 -6.49
N ASP A 141 -14.09 20.09 -6.52
CA ASP A 141 -14.27 21.28 -5.68
C ASP A 141 -14.85 20.97 -4.28
N VAL A 142 -15.40 19.76 -4.07
CA VAL A 142 -15.95 19.28 -2.80
C VAL A 142 -15.10 18.12 -2.26
N ILE A 143 -14.75 17.19 -3.15
CA ILE A 143 -13.89 16.03 -2.85
C ILE A 143 -12.48 16.38 -3.38
N THR A 144 -11.70 17.03 -2.54
CA THR A 144 -10.40 17.64 -2.94
C THR A 144 -9.23 16.66 -2.91
N ASP A 145 -9.43 15.46 -2.36
CA ASP A 145 -8.43 14.42 -2.16
C ASP A 145 -9.04 13.01 -2.29
N GLY A 146 -8.27 11.98 -2.00
CA GLY A 146 -8.68 10.58 -2.11
C GLY A 146 -8.27 9.90 -3.42
N PRO A 147 -8.59 8.59 -3.57
CA PRO A 147 -8.14 7.79 -4.71
C PRO A 147 -8.80 8.21 -6.02
N GLN A 148 -8.00 8.40 -7.06
CA GLN A 148 -8.46 8.88 -8.38
C GLN A 148 -8.69 7.76 -9.40
N TYR A 149 -8.63 6.49 -9.02
CA TYR A 149 -8.72 5.34 -9.93
C TYR A 149 -9.99 5.34 -10.79
N LEU A 150 -11.14 5.66 -10.20
CA LEU A 150 -12.42 5.71 -10.92
C LEU A 150 -12.46 6.89 -11.90
N VAL A 151 -11.96 8.05 -11.48
CA VAL A 151 -11.88 9.26 -12.33
C VAL A 151 -10.96 9.03 -13.53
N GLN A 152 -9.88 8.27 -13.35
CA GLN A 152 -8.93 7.96 -14.41
C GLN A 152 -9.37 6.82 -15.33
N ALA A 153 -10.20 5.88 -14.83
CA ALA A 153 -10.55 4.67 -15.56
C ALA A 153 -11.85 4.77 -16.35
N LEU A 154 -12.86 5.49 -15.85
CA LEU A 154 -14.17 5.57 -16.50
C LEU A 154 -14.08 6.28 -17.87
N ASP A 155 -14.91 5.82 -18.82
CA ASP A 155 -14.96 6.36 -20.18
C ASP A 155 -15.64 7.74 -20.22
N ILE A 156 -14.96 8.70 -19.62
CA ILE A 156 -15.37 10.11 -19.56
C ILE A 156 -14.24 10.95 -20.15
N PRO A 157 -14.53 11.78 -21.15
CA PRO A 157 -13.55 12.67 -21.74
C PRO A 157 -12.91 13.62 -20.72
N LYS A 158 -11.70 14.10 -21.03
CA LYS A 158 -11.05 15.18 -20.29
C LYS A 158 -11.25 16.51 -21.02
N ASP A 159 -11.38 17.57 -20.26
CA ASP A 159 -11.35 18.95 -20.73
C ASP A 159 -9.92 19.35 -21.15
N LYS A 160 -9.76 20.53 -21.73
CA LYS A 160 -8.46 21.05 -22.20
C LYS A 160 -7.43 21.21 -21.08
N ASP A 161 -7.88 21.43 -19.86
CA ASP A 161 -7.05 21.54 -18.65
C ASP A 161 -6.67 20.18 -18.03
N GLY A 162 -7.10 19.07 -18.64
CA GLY A 162 -6.85 17.72 -18.17
C GLY A 162 -7.85 17.21 -17.11
N SER A 163 -8.75 18.05 -16.61
CA SER A 163 -9.81 17.64 -15.68
C SER A 163 -10.89 16.84 -16.39
N SER A 164 -11.69 16.06 -15.62
CA SER A 164 -12.84 15.33 -16.19
C SER A 164 -13.89 16.29 -16.74
N ALA A 165 -14.50 15.98 -17.88
CA ALA A 165 -15.63 16.72 -18.43
C ALA A 165 -16.93 16.54 -17.61
N TYR A 166 -17.03 15.49 -16.79
CA TYR A 166 -18.05 15.35 -15.76
C TYR A 166 -17.56 15.98 -14.45
N LYS A 167 -18.35 16.88 -13.85
CA LYS A 167 -17.96 17.65 -12.65
C LYS A 167 -18.66 17.19 -11.37
N GLY A 168 -19.07 15.93 -11.32
CA GLY A 168 -19.67 15.32 -10.13
C GLY A 168 -21.16 15.61 -9.94
N PRO A 169 -21.77 15.00 -8.90
CA PRO A 169 -23.22 14.99 -8.71
C PRO A 169 -23.78 16.35 -8.26
N TYR A 170 -22.96 17.22 -7.68
CA TYR A 170 -23.41 18.52 -7.17
C TYR A 170 -23.62 19.53 -8.29
N LYS A 171 -22.73 19.58 -9.29
CA LYS A 171 -22.83 20.47 -10.46
C LYS A 171 -23.60 19.87 -11.62
N LYS A 172 -23.60 18.56 -11.75
CA LYS A 172 -24.22 17.78 -12.84
C LYS A 172 -23.73 18.15 -14.25
N THR A 173 -22.70 18.99 -14.37
CA THR A 173 -22.07 19.29 -15.67
C THR A 173 -21.49 18.01 -16.26
N GLY A 174 -21.85 17.70 -17.51
CA GLY A 174 -21.40 16.46 -18.17
C GLY A 174 -22.16 15.19 -17.71
N GLN A 175 -23.32 15.30 -17.04
CA GLN A 175 -24.07 14.16 -16.50
C GLN A 175 -24.31 13.05 -17.53
N ALA A 176 -24.66 13.38 -18.77
CA ALA A 176 -24.88 12.39 -19.83
C ALA A 176 -23.63 11.57 -20.18
N LEU A 177 -22.42 12.11 -19.95
CA LEU A 177 -21.16 11.37 -20.11
C LEU A 177 -21.01 10.33 -19.00
N PHE A 178 -21.31 10.71 -17.77
CA PHE A 178 -21.30 9.80 -16.64
C PHE A 178 -22.33 8.69 -16.78
N ASP A 179 -23.54 9.01 -17.24
CA ASP A 179 -24.63 8.04 -17.45
C ASP A 179 -24.27 6.97 -18.49
N LYS A 180 -23.43 7.30 -19.48
CA LYS A 180 -22.86 6.33 -20.43
C LYS A 180 -21.75 5.49 -19.81
N ALA A 181 -20.93 6.09 -18.95
CA ALA A 181 -19.81 5.41 -18.33
C ALA A 181 -20.27 4.47 -17.20
N VAL A 182 -21.28 4.87 -16.42
CA VAL A 182 -21.85 4.07 -15.32
C VAL A 182 -23.36 4.01 -15.43
N SER A 183 -23.92 2.82 -15.63
CA SER A 183 -25.35 2.63 -15.84
C SER A 183 -25.93 1.53 -14.96
N CYS A 184 -27.21 1.64 -14.64
CA CYS A 184 -27.99 0.65 -13.91
C CYS A 184 -29.01 -0.04 -14.81
N SER A 185 -29.16 -1.36 -14.63
CA SER A 185 -30.27 -2.15 -15.18
C SER A 185 -30.74 -3.13 -14.10
N GLY A 186 -31.86 -2.84 -13.48
CA GLY A 186 -32.30 -3.53 -12.26
C GLY A 186 -31.20 -3.43 -11.17
N ASN A 187 -30.77 -4.57 -10.66
CA ASN A 187 -29.72 -4.65 -9.65
C ASN A 187 -28.30 -4.75 -10.23
N THR A 188 -28.11 -4.58 -11.54
CA THR A 188 -26.81 -4.69 -12.19
C THR A 188 -26.25 -3.31 -12.52
N VAL A 189 -25.08 -2.99 -11.96
CA VAL A 189 -24.28 -1.83 -12.33
C VAL A 189 -23.28 -2.24 -13.42
N THR A 190 -23.18 -1.41 -14.46
CA THR A 190 -22.24 -1.57 -15.57
C THR A 190 -21.30 -0.38 -15.60
N PHE A 191 -19.99 -0.67 -15.65
CA PHE A 191 -18.93 0.32 -15.81
C PHE A 191 -18.32 0.18 -17.20
N ASN A 192 -18.21 1.27 -17.94
CA ASN A 192 -17.49 1.37 -19.20
C ASN A 192 -16.22 2.17 -18.98
N LEU A 193 -15.08 1.61 -19.41
CA LEU A 193 -13.75 2.13 -19.15
C LEU A 193 -13.11 2.66 -20.44
N ASN A 194 -12.29 3.69 -20.30
CA ASN A 194 -11.57 4.31 -21.42
C ASN A 194 -10.43 3.43 -21.98
N ARG A 195 -10.01 2.40 -21.24
CA ARG A 195 -8.97 1.44 -21.64
C ARG A 195 -9.25 0.04 -21.09
N SER A 196 -8.55 -0.96 -21.59
CA SER A 196 -8.50 -2.28 -20.94
C SER A 196 -7.91 -2.13 -19.54
N PHE A 197 -8.62 -2.64 -18.53
CA PHE A 197 -8.18 -2.59 -17.15
C PHE A 197 -8.56 -3.89 -16.45
N ALA A 198 -7.63 -4.86 -16.48
CA ALA A 198 -7.86 -6.21 -15.97
C ALA A 198 -8.12 -6.25 -14.46
N ASP A 199 -7.60 -5.27 -13.73
CA ASP A 199 -7.68 -5.17 -12.27
C ASP A 199 -8.75 -4.19 -11.79
N PHE A 200 -9.69 -3.79 -12.62
CA PHE A 200 -10.70 -2.79 -12.24
C PHE A 200 -11.52 -3.19 -11.02
N ASN A 201 -11.77 -4.47 -10.84
CA ASN A 201 -12.46 -4.98 -9.66
C ASN A 201 -11.64 -4.79 -8.36
N TYR A 202 -10.31 -4.75 -8.42
CA TYR A 202 -9.49 -4.40 -7.26
C TYR A 202 -9.64 -2.93 -6.88
N ALA A 203 -9.75 -2.02 -7.85
CA ALA A 203 -10.01 -0.61 -7.57
C ALA A 203 -11.36 -0.39 -6.84
N LEU A 204 -12.29 -1.34 -6.96
CA LEU A 204 -13.59 -1.32 -6.28
C LEU A 204 -13.57 -1.92 -4.86
N THR A 205 -12.40 -2.32 -4.34
CA THR A 205 -12.20 -2.61 -2.91
C THR A 205 -12.01 -1.33 -2.10
N TYR A 206 -11.67 -0.23 -2.77
CA TYR A 206 -11.57 1.10 -2.16
C TYR A 206 -12.95 1.67 -1.87
N PRO A 207 -13.12 2.36 -0.74
CA PRO A 207 -14.39 2.96 -0.37
C PRO A 207 -14.94 3.96 -1.39
N ALA A 208 -14.10 4.55 -2.24
CA ALA A 208 -14.53 5.45 -3.32
C ALA A 208 -15.50 4.79 -4.33
N GLY A 209 -15.54 3.45 -4.38
CA GLY A 209 -16.54 2.67 -5.12
C GLY A 209 -17.74 2.23 -4.28
N ALA A 210 -17.81 2.59 -2.99
CA ALA A 210 -18.93 2.25 -2.11
C ALA A 210 -20.19 3.01 -2.48
N PRO A 211 -21.39 2.45 -2.24
CA PRO A 211 -22.64 3.18 -2.39
C PRO A 211 -22.71 4.34 -1.39
N VAL A 212 -23.30 5.44 -1.83
CA VAL A 212 -23.68 6.58 -1.00
C VAL A 212 -25.15 6.91 -1.25
N LYS A 213 -25.93 7.08 -0.17
CA LYS A 213 -27.32 7.47 -0.27
C LYS A 213 -27.44 8.97 -0.53
N ALA A 214 -27.83 9.36 -1.74
CA ALA A 214 -27.86 10.75 -2.19
C ALA A 214 -28.62 11.69 -1.24
N SER A 215 -29.73 11.23 -0.65
CA SER A 215 -30.52 12.02 0.31
C SER A 215 -29.85 12.23 1.68
N LYS A 216 -28.74 11.55 1.94
CA LYS A 216 -27.95 11.64 3.18
C LYS A 216 -26.57 12.29 2.96
N ASP A 217 -26.21 12.57 1.71
CA ASP A 217 -24.97 13.24 1.39
C ASP A 217 -25.01 14.71 1.82
N THR A 218 -24.02 15.14 2.58
CA THR A 218 -23.88 16.50 3.11
C THR A 218 -22.66 17.23 2.51
N GLY A 219 -22.17 16.74 1.36
CA GLY A 219 -20.98 17.30 0.69
C GLY A 219 -19.71 17.08 1.50
N ASP A 220 -18.95 18.13 1.74
CA ASP A 220 -17.71 18.12 2.54
C ASP A 220 -17.94 17.64 3.99
N LYS A 221 -19.10 17.93 4.56
CA LYS A 221 -19.48 17.49 5.91
C LYS A 221 -19.84 16.01 6.02
N TYR A 222 -19.94 15.30 4.90
CA TYR A 222 -20.17 13.86 4.91
C TYR A 222 -19.03 13.12 5.63
N ASP A 223 -17.84 13.72 5.69
CA ASP A 223 -16.67 13.24 6.42
C ASP A 223 -16.86 13.13 7.94
N LEU A 224 -17.88 13.78 8.48
CA LEU A 224 -18.20 13.71 9.92
C LEU A 224 -19.22 12.61 10.27
N ARG A 225 -20.11 12.26 9.33
CA ARG A 225 -21.21 11.32 9.59
C ARG A 225 -21.67 10.60 8.32
N PRO A 226 -20.80 9.74 7.73
CA PRO A 226 -21.23 8.87 6.64
C PRO A 226 -22.39 7.96 7.06
N PHE A 227 -23.27 7.69 6.12
CA PHE A 227 -24.42 6.84 6.33
C PHE A 227 -24.06 5.37 6.09
N SER A 228 -24.27 4.50 7.07
CA SER A 228 -23.75 3.14 7.07
C SER A 228 -24.66 2.13 6.35
N ASN A 229 -24.03 1.22 5.62
CA ASN A 229 -24.62 -0.03 5.13
C ASN A 229 -23.87 -1.27 5.68
N GLY A 230 -22.91 -1.06 6.58
CA GLY A 230 -22.13 -2.07 7.27
C GLY A 230 -22.76 -2.54 8.59
N PRO A 231 -22.06 -3.41 9.33
CA PRO A 231 -22.55 -3.98 10.59
C PRO A 231 -22.62 -3.00 11.76
N TYR A 232 -21.94 -1.86 11.66
CA TYR A 232 -21.97 -0.78 12.65
C TYR A 232 -22.37 0.54 12.01
N LYS A 233 -22.81 1.49 12.84
CA LYS A 233 -23.11 2.88 12.49
C LYS A 233 -22.44 3.82 13.48
N ILE A 234 -22.10 5.03 13.06
CA ILE A 234 -21.52 6.05 13.90
C ILE A 234 -22.62 6.59 14.84
N ALA A 235 -22.46 6.39 16.13
CA ALA A 235 -23.31 6.97 17.16
C ALA A 235 -22.86 8.40 17.50
N SER A 236 -21.55 8.61 17.66
CA SER A 236 -20.95 9.92 17.92
C SER A 236 -19.55 9.98 17.29
N TYR A 237 -19.14 11.19 16.89
CA TYR A 237 -17.79 11.49 16.45
C TYR A 237 -17.42 12.90 16.87
N LYS A 238 -16.43 13.01 17.75
CA LYS A 238 -15.90 14.27 18.25
C LYS A 238 -14.39 14.29 18.04
N ILE A 239 -13.94 15.14 17.14
CA ILE A 239 -12.53 15.34 16.80
C ILE A 239 -11.76 15.72 18.08
N GLY A 240 -10.56 15.16 18.27
CA GLY A 240 -9.72 15.35 19.45
C GLY A 240 -10.20 14.61 20.70
N ASP A 241 -11.26 13.82 20.62
CA ASP A 241 -11.81 13.11 21.77
C ASP A 241 -12.07 11.63 21.44
N GLN A 242 -13.24 11.31 20.85
CA GLN A 242 -13.57 9.93 20.51
C GLN A 242 -14.57 9.80 19.36
N MET A 243 -14.53 8.62 18.73
CA MET A 243 -15.59 8.10 17.86
C MET A 243 -16.21 6.87 18.51
N GLU A 244 -17.53 6.80 18.52
CA GLU A 244 -18.29 5.65 19.00
C GLU A 244 -19.10 5.04 17.87
N LEU A 245 -18.92 3.73 17.65
CA LEU A 245 -19.70 2.92 16.74
C LEU A 245 -20.57 1.96 17.55
N VAL A 246 -21.85 1.88 17.18
CA VAL A 246 -22.82 0.93 17.73
C VAL A 246 -23.31 -0.01 16.64
N ARG A 247 -23.83 -1.17 17.01
CA ARG A 247 -24.38 -2.12 16.03
C ARG A 247 -25.45 -1.46 15.19
N ASN A 248 -25.40 -1.77 13.90
CA ASN A 248 -26.47 -1.42 12.96
C ASN A 248 -27.55 -2.53 12.99
N ASP A 249 -28.68 -2.25 13.62
CA ASP A 249 -29.81 -3.18 13.78
C ASP A 249 -30.51 -3.55 12.47
N LYS A 250 -30.25 -2.80 11.39
CA LYS A 250 -30.77 -3.07 10.04
C LYS A 250 -29.85 -3.97 9.21
N TRP A 251 -28.58 -4.12 9.62
CA TRP A 251 -27.67 -5.02 8.94
C TRP A 251 -28.02 -6.50 9.20
N LYS A 252 -27.86 -7.34 8.18
CA LYS A 252 -28.20 -8.78 8.27
C LYS A 252 -27.01 -9.64 7.85
N LYS A 253 -26.58 -10.52 8.74
CA LYS A 253 -25.49 -11.50 8.47
C LYS A 253 -25.76 -12.34 7.22
N SER A 254 -27.01 -12.69 6.93
CA SER A 254 -27.38 -13.47 5.74
C SER A 254 -27.06 -12.77 4.41
N SER A 255 -26.88 -11.45 4.41
CA SER A 255 -26.49 -10.67 3.24
C SER A 255 -25.01 -10.36 3.17
N ASP A 256 -24.22 -10.71 4.19
CA ASP A 256 -22.80 -10.35 4.30
C ASP A 256 -21.92 -11.57 4.60
N THR A 257 -21.11 -11.96 3.62
CA THR A 257 -20.18 -13.11 3.72
C THR A 257 -18.80 -12.70 4.23
N VAL A 258 -18.54 -11.39 4.38
CA VAL A 258 -17.23 -10.84 4.72
C VAL A 258 -17.12 -10.55 6.23
N ARG A 259 -18.13 -9.86 6.81
CA ARG A 259 -18.03 -9.30 8.16
C ARG A 259 -18.73 -10.14 9.19
N THR A 260 -18.21 -10.13 10.44
CA THR A 260 -18.89 -10.71 11.60
C THR A 260 -18.73 -9.74 12.76
N PRO A 261 -19.80 -9.02 13.16
CA PRO A 261 -19.74 -8.04 14.25
C PRO A 261 -19.76 -8.73 15.61
N TYR A 262 -18.61 -8.91 16.26
CA TYR A 262 -18.52 -9.49 17.59
C TYR A 262 -18.79 -8.49 18.73
N PRO A 263 -18.11 -7.30 18.83
CA PRO A 263 -18.38 -6.33 19.88
C PRO A 263 -19.78 -5.71 19.78
N ASP A 264 -20.34 -5.24 20.90
CA ASP A 264 -21.55 -4.44 20.88
C ASP A 264 -21.23 -2.98 20.47
N ASN A 265 -20.12 -2.47 21.00
CA ASN A 265 -19.64 -1.13 20.74
C ASN A 265 -18.17 -1.14 20.35
N ILE A 266 -17.77 -0.16 19.53
CA ILE A 266 -16.38 0.12 19.19
C ILE A 266 -16.12 1.59 19.51
N VAL A 267 -15.07 1.86 20.29
CA VAL A 267 -14.71 3.21 20.69
C VAL A 267 -13.28 3.49 20.27
N VAL A 268 -13.07 4.53 19.49
CA VAL A 268 -11.74 5.03 19.13
C VAL A 268 -11.47 6.29 19.95
N ARG A 269 -10.40 6.29 20.74
CA ARG A 269 -9.93 7.45 21.53
C ARG A 269 -8.80 8.12 20.79
N PHE A 270 -8.95 9.40 20.53
CA PHE A 270 -8.02 10.26 19.80
C PHE A 270 -7.14 11.10 20.72
N GLY A 271 -6.05 11.67 20.18
CA GLY A 271 -5.22 12.66 20.83
C GLY A 271 -4.40 12.15 22.02
N LEU A 272 -4.20 10.83 22.15
CA LEU A 272 -3.39 10.31 23.25
C LEU A 272 -1.89 10.56 22.97
N ALA A 273 -1.20 11.18 23.93
CA ALA A 273 0.25 11.32 23.86
C ALA A 273 0.93 9.94 23.73
N GLU A 274 2.03 9.87 22.97
CA GLU A 274 2.73 8.61 22.66
C GLU A 274 3.11 7.82 23.91
N ASP A 275 3.64 8.48 24.92
CA ASP A 275 4.05 7.88 26.19
C ASP A 275 2.87 7.29 26.97
N VAL A 276 1.74 8.01 27.00
CA VAL A 276 0.49 7.54 27.63
C VAL A 276 -0.05 6.31 26.92
N ARG A 277 -0.11 6.35 25.58
CA ARG A 277 -0.56 5.22 24.77
C ARG A 277 0.33 4.00 24.96
N ASP A 278 1.65 4.19 24.91
CA ASP A 278 2.62 3.11 25.07
C ASP A 278 2.54 2.49 26.48
N GLN A 279 2.33 3.31 27.51
CA GLN A 279 2.14 2.82 28.88
C GLN A 279 0.87 1.99 29.04
N ILE A 280 -0.26 2.44 28.44
CA ILE A 280 -1.51 1.65 28.40
C ILE A 280 -1.24 0.23 27.84
N MET A 281 -0.45 0.13 26.79
CA MET A 281 -0.13 -1.18 26.15
C MET A 281 0.86 -2.00 26.98
N LEU A 282 1.92 -1.38 27.52
CA LEU A 282 2.94 -2.05 28.32
C LEU A 282 2.33 -2.65 29.62
N GLU A 283 1.47 -1.90 30.28
CA GLU A 283 0.86 -2.28 31.55
C GLU A 283 -0.49 -2.99 31.44
N ASP A 284 -1.00 -3.13 30.17
CA ASP A 284 -2.32 -3.73 29.90
C ASP A 284 -3.46 -3.03 30.68
N GLN A 285 -3.36 -1.69 30.83
CA GLN A 285 -4.31 -0.90 31.64
C GLN A 285 -5.74 -0.98 31.11
N ILE A 286 -5.92 -1.13 29.81
CA ILE A 286 -7.20 -1.33 29.14
C ILE A 286 -7.11 -2.62 28.34
N PRO A 287 -7.38 -3.80 28.93
CA PRO A 287 -7.10 -5.10 28.33
C PRO A 287 -7.85 -5.39 27.00
N ASN A 288 -8.97 -4.73 26.77
CA ASN A 288 -9.81 -4.83 25.56
C ASN A 288 -9.54 -3.71 24.56
N THR A 289 -8.26 -3.24 24.47
CA THR A 289 -7.85 -2.18 23.52
C THR A 289 -6.81 -2.68 22.51
N ALA A 290 -6.71 -2.00 21.35
CA ALA A 290 -5.62 -2.13 20.41
C ALA A 290 -5.09 -0.74 20.02
N SER A 291 -3.77 -0.63 19.79
CA SER A 291 -3.16 0.61 19.31
C SER A 291 -3.26 0.70 17.79
N LEU A 292 -3.70 1.85 17.29
CA LEU A 292 -3.73 2.15 15.84
C LEU A 292 -2.39 2.71 15.33
N ASP A 293 -1.45 3.00 16.22
CA ASP A 293 -0.14 3.52 15.88
C ASP A 293 0.96 2.63 16.47
N ALA A 294 2.12 2.60 15.81
CA ALA A 294 3.29 1.92 16.33
C ALA A 294 3.75 2.51 17.67
N MET A 295 4.28 1.67 18.55
CA MET A 295 4.94 2.13 19.78
C MET A 295 6.28 2.82 19.48
N GLN A 296 6.74 3.67 20.38
CA GLN A 296 8.09 4.21 20.35
C GLN A 296 9.13 3.07 20.37
N PRO A 297 10.25 3.17 19.64
CA PRO A 297 11.19 2.04 19.47
C PRO A 297 11.72 1.41 20.77
N ALA A 298 11.91 2.22 21.82
CA ALA A 298 12.37 1.71 23.12
C ALA A 298 11.27 0.90 23.82
N ASN A 299 10.05 1.41 23.83
CA ASN A 299 8.88 0.75 24.42
C ASN A 299 8.48 -0.49 23.64
N LEU A 300 8.59 -0.44 22.31
CA LEU A 300 8.36 -1.58 21.43
C LEU A 300 9.30 -2.74 21.76
N ARG A 301 10.61 -2.48 21.95
CA ARG A 301 11.58 -3.51 22.36
C ARG A 301 11.22 -4.11 23.71
N THR A 302 10.82 -3.29 24.68
CA THR A 302 10.37 -3.73 26.01
C THR A 302 9.14 -4.64 25.89
N PHE A 303 8.13 -4.22 25.11
CA PHE A 303 6.93 -5.01 24.86
C PHE A 303 7.24 -6.36 24.18
N PHE A 304 8.15 -6.36 23.24
CA PHE A 304 8.57 -7.56 22.50
C PHE A 304 9.50 -8.46 23.29
N ALA A 305 10.21 -7.96 24.30
CA ALA A 305 11.03 -8.77 25.20
C ALA A 305 10.18 -9.50 26.25
N ASP A 306 8.99 -9.01 26.56
CA ASP A 306 8.08 -9.63 27.54
C ASP A 306 7.43 -10.90 26.96
N PRO A 307 7.72 -12.11 27.54
CA PRO A 307 7.14 -13.36 27.06
C PRO A 307 5.61 -13.44 27.29
N THR A 308 5.07 -12.71 28.27
CA THR A 308 3.62 -12.67 28.55
C THR A 308 2.85 -11.95 27.44
N LYS A 309 3.49 -11.04 26.72
CA LYS A 309 2.94 -10.25 25.59
C LYS A 309 3.05 -10.96 24.24
N LYS A 310 3.59 -12.18 24.18
CA LYS A 310 3.85 -12.90 22.92
C LYS A 310 2.65 -12.99 21.99
N ASN A 311 1.45 -13.14 22.54
CA ASN A 311 0.20 -13.28 21.79
C ASN A 311 -0.58 -11.96 21.66
N GLN A 312 0.08 -10.82 21.90
CA GLN A 312 -0.52 -9.48 21.87
C GLN A 312 0.20 -8.57 20.87
N ARG A 313 0.89 -9.14 19.88
CA ARG A 313 1.72 -8.39 18.94
C ARG A 313 1.89 -9.09 17.60
N PHE A 314 2.05 -8.27 16.57
CA PHE A 314 2.60 -8.69 15.29
C PHE A 314 3.94 -7.99 15.03
N ASN A 315 4.81 -8.66 14.30
CA ASN A 315 5.97 -8.09 13.66
C ASN A 315 6.09 -8.76 12.29
N VAL A 316 5.54 -8.13 11.29
CA VAL A 316 5.36 -8.71 9.95
C VAL A 316 5.86 -7.73 8.89
N TYR A 317 6.18 -8.22 7.70
CA TYR A 317 6.43 -7.33 6.58
C TYR A 317 5.14 -6.57 6.26
N ASP A 318 5.24 -5.23 6.28
CA ASP A 318 4.17 -4.35 5.83
C ASP A 318 4.09 -4.32 4.28
N PRO A 319 3.11 -3.70 3.64
CA PRO A 319 3.04 -3.63 2.19
C PRO A 319 4.06 -2.66 1.56
N TYR A 320 4.83 -1.91 2.36
CA TYR A 320 5.65 -0.81 1.87
C TYR A 320 7.08 -1.21 1.51
N VAL A 321 7.62 -0.53 0.49
CA VAL A 321 9.05 -0.46 0.17
C VAL A 321 9.50 0.96 0.44
N ARG A 322 10.53 1.13 1.30
CA ARG A 322 11.17 2.41 1.56
C ARG A 322 12.38 2.54 0.64
N TYR A 323 12.58 3.69 0.03
CA TYR A 323 13.66 3.90 -0.94
C TYR A 323 14.13 5.37 -0.97
N ALA A 324 15.21 5.63 -1.70
CA ALA A 324 15.58 6.97 -2.13
C ALA A 324 15.47 7.04 -3.66
N ALA A 325 14.75 8.03 -4.17
CA ALA A 325 14.57 8.27 -5.59
C ALA A 325 15.59 9.30 -6.09
N MET A 326 16.21 9.01 -7.24
CA MET A 326 17.13 9.89 -7.95
C MET A 326 16.36 10.77 -8.92
N ASN A 327 16.38 12.09 -8.75
CA ASN A 327 15.68 13.01 -9.64
C ASN A 327 16.48 13.22 -10.93
N ILE A 328 16.12 12.50 -11.98
CA ILE A 328 16.85 12.49 -13.26
C ILE A 328 16.77 13.84 -13.99
N SER A 329 15.70 14.62 -13.76
CA SER A 329 15.53 15.94 -14.40
C SER A 329 16.57 16.98 -13.95
N LYS A 330 17.38 16.69 -12.94
CA LYS A 330 18.40 17.62 -12.41
C LYS A 330 19.76 17.52 -13.11
N GLY A 331 19.82 17.03 -14.34
CA GLY A 331 20.97 17.09 -15.22
C GLY A 331 22.26 16.38 -14.78
N HIS A 332 22.56 16.32 -13.50
CA HIS A 332 23.71 15.58 -12.93
C HIS A 332 23.29 14.23 -12.34
N MET A 333 22.00 14.02 -12.09
CA MET A 333 21.44 12.69 -11.73
C MET A 333 21.08 11.86 -12.97
N ASP A 334 21.19 12.39 -14.18
CA ASP A 334 21.08 11.63 -15.44
C ASP A 334 22.31 10.71 -15.67
N CYS A 335 23.44 11.01 -15.02
CA CYS A 335 24.66 10.18 -15.06
C CYS A 335 24.51 8.90 -14.24
N LEU A 336 24.46 7.76 -14.94
CA LEU A 336 24.32 6.44 -14.30
C LEU A 336 25.47 6.11 -13.35
N ASP A 337 26.73 6.48 -13.72
CA ASP A 337 27.89 6.20 -12.87
C ASP A 337 27.85 7.00 -11.55
N VAL A 338 27.29 8.21 -11.55
CA VAL A 338 27.06 9.01 -10.32
C VAL A 338 25.96 8.34 -9.46
N ARG A 339 24.83 7.92 -10.05
CA ARG A 339 23.77 7.21 -9.29
C ARG A 339 24.31 5.95 -8.63
N LYS A 340 25.08 5.15 -9.37
CA LYS A 340 25.76 3.96 -8.83
C LYS A 340 26.74 4.31 -7.72
N ALA A 341 27.56 5.35 -7.89
CA ALA A 341 28.48 5.77 -6.86
C ALA A 341 27.77 6.11 -5.54
N VAL A 342 26.66 6.84 -5.59
CA VAL A 342 25.85 7.11 -4.39
C VAL A 342 25.33 5.81 -3.78
N PHE A 343 24.79 4.88 -4.58
CA PHE A 343 24.26 3.61 -4.08
C PHE A 343 25.33 2.78 -3.34
N PHE A 344 26.52 2.61 -3.93
CA PHE A 344 27.58 1.79 -3.36
C PHE A 344 28.29 2.45 -2.15
N ALA A 345 28.20 3.78 -2.00
CA ALA A 345 28.79 4.49 -0.87
C ALA A 345 28.03 4.24 0.45
N ILE A 346 26.70 4.08 0.39
CA ILE A 346 25.80 4.15 1.56
C ILE A 346 25.98 2.94 2.49
N ASN A 347 26.17 3.21 3.77
CA ASN A 347 26.12 2.20 4.84
C ASN A 347 24.66 1.89 5.19
N THR A 348 24.06 0.93 4.47
CA THR A 348 22.66 0.51 4.66
C THR A 348 22.46 -0.15 6.02
N GLN A 349 23.47 -0.88 6.56
CA GLN A 349 23.39 -1.50 7.89
C GLN A 349 23.19 -0.45 8.98
N ALA A 350 24.01 0.60 8.98
CA ALA A 350 23.90 1.66 10.00
C ALA A 350 22.52 2.36 9.97
N LEU A 351 21.93 2.54 8.79
CA LEU A 351 20.59 3.14 8.65
C LEU A 351 19.48 2.20 9.12
N ILE A 352 19.61 0.91 8.86
CA ILE A 352 18.69 -0.11 9.39
C ILE A 352 18.79 -0.16 10.92
N ASP A 353 20.00 -0.16 11.48
CA ASP A 353 20.23 -0.22 12.92
C ASP A 353 19.68 1.02 13.64
N LEU A 354 19.87 2.21 13.05
CA LEU A 354 19.28 3.47 13.54
C LEU A 354 17.76 3.39 13.63
N SER A 355 17.13 2.67 12.70
CA SER A 355 15.66 2.56 12.58
C SER A 355 15.10 1.36 13.36
N GLY A 356 15.87 0.70 14.22
CA GLY A 356 15.41 -0.41 15.06
C GLY A 356 15.97 -1.79 14.67
N GLY A 357 16.88 -1.84 13.69
CA GLY A 357 17.49 -3.08 13.21
C GLY A 357 16.59 -3.87 12.27
N ARG A 358 17.10 -4.97 11.74
CA ARG A 358 16.33 -5.86 10.86
C ARG A 358 15.10 -6.46 11.53
N GLU A 359 15.10 -6.54 12.85
CA GLU A 359 13.96 -7.07 13.59
C GLU A 359 12.71 -6.21 13.39
N PHE A 360 12.83 -4.88 13.52
CA PHE A 360 11.68 -3.97 13.50
C PHE A 360 11.58 -3.12 12.23
N TYR A 361 12.70 -2.70 11.65
CA TYR A 361 12.67 -1.86 10.46
C TYR A 361 12.48 -2.64 9.16
N GLY A 362 13.18 -3.77 9.00
CA GLY A 362 13.10 -4.61 7.80
C GLY A 362 14.46 -4.93 7.19
N ASP A 363 14.43 -5.52 6.00
CA ASP A 363 15.62 -6.02 5.30
C ASP A 363 15.94 -5.18 4.05
N PRO A 364 17.21 -5.15 3.61
CA PRO A 364 17.57 -4.60 2.31
C PRO A 364 16.74 -5.26 1.22
N GLY A 365 16.06 -4.47 0.42
CA GLY A 365 15.28 -4.90 -0.72
C GLY A 365 16.08 -4.78 -2.02
N ASP A 366 15.67 -5.53 -3.02
CA ASP A 366 16.31 -5.59 -4.32
C ASP A 366 15.48 -4.97 -5.45
N ASN A 367 14.23 -4.58 -5.19
CA ASN A 367 13.40 -3.91 -6.18
C ASN A 367 12.23 -3.12 -5.56
N PRO A 368 11.50 -2.29 -6.34
CA PRO A 368 10.35 -1.54 -5.85
C PRO A 368 9.10 -2.40 -5.58
N VAL A 369 9.04 -3.60 -6.15
CA VAL A 369 7.93 -4.55 -5.94
C VAL A 369 8.30 -5.48 -4.79
N LYS A 370 7.49 -5.53 -3.74
CA LYS A 370 7.75 -6.32 -2.53
C LYS A 370 7.40 -7.79 -2.70
N PRO A 371 8.11 -8.74 -2.04
CA PRO A 371 7.80 -10.18 -2.12
C PRO A 371 6.36 -10.56 -1.79
N VAL A 372 5.66 -9.78 -0.97
CA VAL A 372 4.25 -10.00 -0.63
C VAL A 372 3.32 -9.94 -1.85
N LEU A 373 3.73 -9.27 -2.95
CA LEU A 373 3.00 -9.27 -4.22
C LEU A 373 3.12 -10.59 -5.00
N GLY A 374 3.82 -11.57 -4.47
CA GLY A 374 3.84 -12.95 -4.92
C GLY A 374 4.14 -13.10 -6.41
N LEU A 375 3.07 -13.23 -7.22
CA LEU A 375 3.21 -13.46 -8.66
C LEU A 375 4.00 -12.38 -9.40
N ASP A 376 3.98 -11.13 -8.96
CA ASP A 376 4.63 -9.99 -9.61
C ASP A 376 6.08 -9.78 -9.16
N TYR A 377 6.47 -10.40 -8.05
CA TYR A 377 7.81 -10.31 -7.54
C TYR A 377 8.75 -11.35 -8.17
N ALA A 378 9.96 -10.94 -8.45
CA ALA A 378 11.12 -11.81 -8.62
C ALA A 378 12.37 -11.04 -8.16
N PRO A 379 13.35 -11.69 -7.51
CA PRO A 379 14.63 -11.06 -7.20
C PRO A 379 15.26 -10.46 -8.45
N THR A 380 15.77 -9.22 -8.35
CA THR A 380 16.49 -8.58 -9.44
C THR A 380 17.97 -8.99 -9.42
N LYS A 381 18.65 -8.84 -10.56
CA LYS A 381 20.10 -9.01 -10.66
C LYS A 381 20.80 -7.66 -10.42
N GLY A 382 22.04 -7.68 -9.98
CA GLY A 382 22.79 -6.45 -9.68
C GLY A 382 22.34 -5.79 -8.37
N ASN A 383 22.58 -4.52 -8.20
CA ASN A 383 22.24 -3.79 -6.98
C ASN A 383 22.77 -4.49 -5.71
N ILE A 384 21.92 -4.92 -4.79
CA ILE A 384 22.35 -5.65 -3.58
C ILE A 384 22.91 -7.05 -3.87
N HIS A 385 22.72 -7.56 -5.08
CA HIS A 385 23.29 -8.82 -5.58
C HIS A 385 24.56 -8.62 -6.41
N ASP A 386 25.03 -7.36 -6.57
CA ASP A 386 26.32 -7.06 -7.21
C ASP A 386 27.47 -7.52 -6.29
N PRO A 387 28.51 -8.20 -6.81
CA PRO A 387 29.65 -8.65 -6.01
C PRO A 387 30.38 -7.53 -5.24
N ASN A 388 30.30 -6.29 -5.73
CA ASN A 388 30.90 -5.13 -5.09
C ASN A 388 30.01 -4.50 -4.02
N TRP A 389 28.74 -4.89 -3.95
CA TRP A 389 27.85 -4.36 -2.92
C TRP A 389 28.21 -4.94 -1.55
N LYS A 390 28.27 -4.05 -0.57
CA LYS A 390 28.42 -4.40 0.85
C LYS A 390 27.35 -3.66 1.63
N ILE A 391 26.72 -4.34 2.56
CA ILE A 391 25.67 -3.73 3.40
C ILE A 391 26.20 -2.54 4.22
N THR A 392 27.51 -2.52 4.51
CA THR A 392 28.23 -1.44 5.21
C THR A 392 28.72 -0.33 4.26
N GLY A 393 28.39 -0.41 2.97
CA GLY A 393 28.94 0.44 1.92
C GLY A 393 30.30 -0.03 1.39
N ASN A 394 30.64 0.40 0.18
CA ASN A 394 31.93 0.14 -0.47
C ASN A 394 32.50 1.44 -1.06
N PRO A 395 33.10 2.30 -0.23
CA PRO A 395 33.59 3.60 -0.68
C PRO A 395 34.68 3.49 -1.76
N THR A 396 35.51 2.44 -1.74
CA THR A 396 36.55 2.22 -2.76
C THR A 396 35.95 1.97 -4.13
N TYR A 397 34.91 1.11 -4.22
CA TYR A 397 34.22 0.85 -5.48
C TYR A 397 33.42 2.08 -5.94
N SER A 398 32.76 2.77 -5.00
CA SER A 398 32.07 4.03 -5.29
C SER A 398 33.01 5.08 -5.88
N ALA A 399 34.20 5.26 -5.32
CA ALA A 399 35.21 6.19 -5.85
C ALA A 399 35.68 5.80 -7.26
N SER A 400 35.79 4.52 -7.59
CA SER A 400 36.11 4.07 -8.94
C SER A 400 35.04 4.40 -9.97
N LEU A 401 33.75 4.36 -9.57
CA LEU A 401 32.63 4.79 -10.40
C LEU A 401 32.63 6.31 -10.63
N LEU A 402 33.01 7.09 -9.60
CA LEU A 402 33.17 8.54 -9.75
C LEU A 402 34.31 8.88 -10.71
N GLU A 403 35.44 8.19 -10.63
CA GLU A 403 36.55 8.42 -11.58
C GLU A 403 36.12 8.09 -13.02
N LYS A 404 35.27 7.07 -13.21
CA LYS A 404 34.67 6.79 -14.50
C LYS A 404 33.71 7.90 -14.94
N ALA A 405 32.88 8.44 -14.03
CA ALA A 405 31.97 9.55 -14.30
C ALA A 405 32.69 10.83 -14.72
N LYS A 406 33.93 11.04 -14.24
CA LYS A 406 34.77 12.17 -14.63
C LYS A 406 35.01 12.25 -16.14
N THR A 407 35.03 11.10 -16.81
CA THR A 407 35.21 11.01 -18.27
C THR A 407 33.86 10.92 -18.99
N SER A 408 32.92 10.11 -18.48
CA SER A 408 31.64 9.84 -19.15
C SER A 408 30.61 10.97 -18.99
N CYS A 409 30.65 11.69 -17.85
CA CYS A 409 29.72 12.79 -17.53
C CYS A 409 30.42 13.84 -16.63
N PRO A 410 31.35 14.64 -17.20
CA PRO A 410 32.23 15.52 -16.42
C PRO A 410 31.47 16.56 -15.58
N ASP A 411 30.36 17.11 -16.08
CA ASP A 411 29.55 18.09 -15.35
C ASP A 411 28.84 17.47 -14.13
N ALA A 412 28.33 16.24 -14.27
CA ALA A 412 27.72 15.50 -13.19
C ALA A 412 28.78 15.14 -12.12
N TYR A 413 29.97 14.72 -12.54
CA TYR A 413 31.11 14.48 -11.64
C TYR A 413 31.47 15.76 -10.87
N ALA A 414 31.70 16.87 -11.59
CA ALA A 414 32.04 18.14 -10.97
C ALA A 414 31.00 18.61 -9.97
N ARG A 415 29.72 18.40 -10.25
CA ARG A 415 28.62 18.72 -9.33
C ARG A 415 28.65 17.82 -8.11
N ALA A 416 28.74 16.49 -8.30
CA ALA A 416 28.67 15.50 -7.21
C ALA A 416 29.83 15.62 -6.20
N THR A 417 30.99 16.11 -6.65
CA THR A 417 32.19 16.29 -5.83
C THR A 417 32.39 17.73 -5.33
N SER A 418 31.59 18.69 -5.79
CA SER A 418 31.73 20.11 -5.45
C SER A 418 31.47 20.38 -3.97
N ALA A 419 32.41 21.01 -3.29
CA ALA A 419 32.26 21.42 -1.90
C ALA A 419 31.12 22.43 -1.69
N ASP A 420 30.92 23.35 -2.66
CA ASP A 420 29.90 24.40 -2.57
C ASP A 420 28.51 23.93 -2.99
N LYS A 421 28.43 23.17 -4.08
CA LYS A 421 27.16 22.70 -4.66
C LYS A 421 26.75 21.34 -4.12
N GLY A 422 27.49 20.28 -4.43
CA GLY A 422 27.21 18.92 -4.00
C GLY A 422 25.87 18.36 -4.50
N ILE A 423 25.53 17.19 -4.06
CA ILE A 423 24.23 16.54 -4.25
C ILE A 423 23.31 16.94 -3.10
N ILE A 424 22.11 17.43 -3.36
CA ILE A 424 21.16 17.84 -2.33
C ILE A 424 20.10 16.74 -2.15
N TRP A 425 20.00 16.25 -0.93
CA TRP A 425 19.04 15.20 -0.55
C TRP A 425 17.90 15.78 0.28
N ASP A 426 16.69 15.74 -0.25
CA ASP A 426 15.46 16.11 0.45
C ASP A 426 15.05 15.02 1.44
N ILE A 427 14.83 15.41 2.68
CA ILE A 427 14.43 14.49 3.75
C ILE A 427 13.49 15.19 4.73
N SER A 428 12.53 14.46 5.27
CA SER A 428 11.62 15.00 6.29
C SER A 428 12.38 15.35 7.59
N ASN A 429 12.10 16.51 8.16
CA ASN A 429 12.77 17.01 9.36
C ASN A 429 12.29 16.29 10.63
N THR A 430 12.92 15.15 10.93
CA THR A 430 12.70 14.37 12.16
C THR A 430 14.05 14.09 12.85
N ALA A 431 14.05 13.83 14.15
CA ALA A 431 15.26 13.50 14.90
C ALA A 431 15.98 12.26 14.33
N THR A 432 15.25 11.25 13.89
CA THR A 432 15.81 10.06 13.26
C THR A 432 16.46 10.41 11.91
N ASN A 433 15.80 11.22 11.09
CA ASN A 433 16.33 11.62 9.79
C ASN A 433 17.56 12.54 9.90
N GLN A 434 17.63 13.39 10.93
CA GLN A 434 18.84 14.18 11.20
C GLN A 434 20.03 13.27 11.52
N LYS A 435 19.85 12.21 12.29
CA LYS A 435 20.89 11.20 12.54
C LYS A 435 21.23 10.41 11.29
N ALA A 436 20.25 10.04 10.48
CA ALA A 436 20.46 9.35 9.20
C ALA A 436 21.30 10.21 8.23
N ALA A 437 21.04 11.52 8.20
CA ALA A 437 21.80 12.46 7.37
C ALA A 437 23.29 12.46 7.70
N VAL A 438 23.66 12.42 8.99
CA VAL A 438 25.07 12.29 9.42
C VAL A 438 25.68 11.01 8.88
N LEU A 439 25.01 9.86 9.07
CA LEU A 439 25.52 8.56 8.59
C LEU A 439 25.71 8.52 7.06
N ILE A 440 24.78 9.13 6.31
CA ILE A 440 24.87 9.19 4.84
C ILE A 440 26.01 10.14 4.42
N THR A 441 26.15 11.30 5.07
CA THR A 441 27.22 12.26 4.79
C THR A 441 28.59 11.62 4.99
N ASP A 442 28.81 10.95 6.11
CA ASP A 442 30.09 10.29 6.41
C ASP A 442 30.41 9.19 5.39
N ALA A 443 29.44 8.35 5.05
CA ALA A 443 29.61 7.27 4.09
C ALA A 443 29.90 7.78 2.66
N THR A 444 29.20 8.81 2.21
CA THR A 444 29.37 9.40 0.87
C THR A 444 30.67 10.20 0.77
N LYS A 445 31.05 10.92 1.82
CA LYS A 445 32.34 11.65 1.91
C LYS A 445 33.53 10.69 1.80
N ALA A 446 33.45 9.51 2.43
CA ALA A 446 34.51 8.49 2.32
C ALA A 446 34.72 7.99 0.87
N ALA A 447 33.71 8.14 0.00
CA ALA A 447 33.78 7.81 -1.41
C ALA A 447 34.12 9.01 -2.32
N GLY A 448 34.34 10.20 -1.77
CA GLY A 448 34.64 11.43 -2.53
C GLY A 448 33.39 12.18 -3.02
N LEU A 449 32.21 11.75 -2.62
CA LEU A 449 30.93 12.46 -2.90
C LEU A 449 30.68 13.55 -1.85
N ASN A 450 30.06 14.64 -2.26
CA ASN A 450 29.58 15.68 -1.35
C ASN A 450 28.06 15.72 -1.35
N VAL A 451 27.45 15.16 -0.31
CA VAL A 451 25.99 15.11 -0.13
C VAL A 451 25.58 16.09 0.98
N LYS A 452 24.61 16.93 0.69
CA LYS A 452 23.99 17.89 1.61
C LYS A 452 22.53 17.56 1.81
N PHE A 453 21.97 17.92 2.95
CA PHE A 453 20.56 17.64 3.27
C PHE A 453 19.72 18.91 3.31
N ASN A 454 18.55 18.83 2.68
CA ASN A 454 17.46 19.79 2.82
C ASN A 454 16.40 19.19 3.74
N PHE A 455 16.29 19.71 4.96
CA PHE A 455 15.33 19.24 5.96
C PHE A 455 14.00 19.95 5.78
N ILE A 456 12.99 19.23 5.32
CA ILE A 456 11.65 19.74 5.03
C ILE A 456 10.72 19.38 6.20
N PRO A 457 9.90 20.32 6.71
CA PRO A 457 8.89 20.00 7.73
C PRO A 457 8.00 18.83 7.28
N SER A 458 7.74 17.86 8.17
CA SER A 458 7.08 16.60 7.81
C SER A 458 5.74 16.79 7.11
N GLY A 459 4.92 17.74 7.56
CA GLY A 459 3.63 18.06 6.93
C GLY A 459 3.72 18.73 5.55
N GLN A 460 4.93 19.16 5.12
CA GLN A 460 5.16 19.79 3.81
C GLN A 460 5.99 18.91 2.89
N TYR A 461 6.44 17.75 3.37
CA TYR A 461 7.42 16.93 2.67
C TYR A 461 6.94 16.55 1.27
N TYR A 462 5.82 15.84 1.17
CA TYR A 462 5.34 15.37 -0.12
C TYR A 462 4.85 16.49 -1.03
N SER A 463 4.25 17.55 -0.52
CA SER A 463 3.90 18.73 -1.33
C SER A 463 5.12 19.46 -1.92
N THR A 464 6.31 19.26 -1.32
CA THR A 464 7.58 19.75 -1.83
C THR A 464 8.19 18.80 -2.86
N VAL A 465 8.40 17.53 -2.48
CA VAL A 465 9.16 16.58 -3.33
C VAL A 465 8.37 16.02 -4.51
N LEU A 466 7.04 16.12 -4.51
CA LEU A 466 6.20 15.80 -5.67
C LEU A 466 6.08 16.99 -6.65
N ASN A 467 6.56 18.17 -6.25
CA ASN A 467 6.62 19.33 -7.14
C ASN A 467 7.99 19.38 -7.82
N ALA A 468 8.02 19.18 -9.14
CA ALA A 468 9.25 19.12 -9.94
C ALA A 468 10.17 20.35 -9.80
N GLU A 469 9.59 21.54 -9.59
CA GLU A 469 10.35 22.77 -9.43
C GLU A 469 11.03 22.88 -8.07
N LYS A 470 10.42 22.31 -7.02
CA LYS A 470 10.88 22.39 -5.62
C LYS A 470 11.78 21.24 -5.20
N GLN A 471 11.62 20.08 -5.83
CA GLN A 471 12.38 18.87 -5.52
C GLN A 471 13.85 19.04 -5.89
N ASN A 472 14.76 18.58 -5.01
CA ASN A 472 16.20 18.53 -5.25
C ASN A 472 16.63 17.19 -5.91
N ASP A 473 17.90 16.81 -5.72
CA ASP A 473 18.55 15.73 -6.48
C ASP A 473 18.14 14.33 -6.04
N ILE A 474 17.91 14.13 -4.75
CA ILE A 474 17.50 12.85 -4.17
C ILE A 474 16.35 13.11 -3.20
N SER A 475 15.34 12.25 -3.20
CA SER A 475 14.23 12.34 -2.25
C SER A 475 13.97 10.99 -1.61
N ALA A 476 13.78 10.96 -0.28
CA ALA A 476 13.32 9.77 0.42
C ALA A 476 11.86 9.48 0.07
N GLY A 477 11.54 8.22 -0.18
CA GLY A 477 10.20 7.79 -0.54
C GLY A 477 9.81 6.46 0.09
N GLY A 478 8.52 6.17 0.03
CA GLY A 478 7.97 4.88 0.40
C GLY A 478 6.66 4.66 -0.33
N TRP A 479 6.44 3.44 -0.83
CA TRP A 479 5.23 3.10 -1.55
C TRP A 479 4.75 1.69 -1.19
N GLY A 480 3.46 1.55 -0.98
CA GLY A 480 2.77 0.27 -0.87
C GLY A 480 1.86 0.08 -2.08
N ALA A 481 1.76 -1.14 -2.58
CA ALA A 481 0.82 -1.43 -3.65
C ALA A 481 -0.62 -1.22 -3.16
N ASP A 482 -1.44 -0.52 -3.95
CA ASP A 482 -2.83 -0.25 -3.60
C ASP A 482 -3.69 -1.52 -3.69
N TRP A 483 -3.28 -2.49 -4.48
CA TRP A 483 -3.77 -3.87 -4.47
C TRP A 483 -2.66 -4.83 -4.89
N ALA A 484 -2.91 -6.14 -4.78
CA ALA A 484 -1.91 -7.17 -5.04
C ALA A 484 -1.55 -7.32 -6.53
N ASN A 485 -1.11 -6.21 -7.15
CA ASN A 485 -0.60 -6.15 -8.52
C ASN A 485 0.41 -5.00 -8.67
N ALA A 486 1.55 -5.27 -9.31
CA ALA A 486 2.57 -4.26 -9.57
C ALA A 486 2.13 -3.16 -10.55
N SER A 487 0.92 -3.26 -11.13
CA SER A 487 0.26 -2.19 -11.88
C SER A 487 0.03 -0.92 -11.06
N THR A 488 0.00 -1.03 -9.73
CA THR A 488 -0.12 0.10 -8.80
C THR A 488 1.21 0.52 -8.19
N VAL A 489 2.31 -0.08 -8.61
CA VAL A 489 3.67 0.24 -8.16
C VAL A 489 4.46 0.87 -9.30
N LEU A 490 4.76 0.09 -10.34
CA LEU A 490 5.71 0.51 -11.36
C LEU A 490 5.24 1.69 -12.21
N PRO A 491 3.97 1.73 -12.68
CA PRO A 491 3.47 2.90 -13.38
C PRO A 491 3.37 4.15 -12.49
N GLU A 492 2.92 3.99 -11.24
CA GLU A 492 2.72 5.11 -10.31
C GLU A 492 4.05 5.77 -9.91
N LEU A 493 5.12 4.98 -9.79
CA LEU A 493 6.42 5.47 -9.36
C LEU A 493 7.32 5.94 -10.50
N PHE A 494 7.10 5.44 -11.75
CA PHE A 494 8.08 5.60 -12.83
C PHE A 494 7.49 6.05 -14.16
N THR A 495 6.20 6.42 -14.24
CA THR A 495 5.67 7.08 -15.43
C THR A 495 5.34 8.55 -15.14
N LYS A 496 5.32 9.39 -16.18
CA LYS A 496 4.98 10.82 -16.05
C LYS A 496 3.54 11.04 -15.57
N GLU A 497 2.66 10.08 -15.89
CA GLU A 497 1.25 10.08 -15.48
C GLU A 497 1.03 9.51 -14.08
N GLY A 498 2.07 8.91 -13.48
CA GLY A 498 2.01 8.33 -12.13
C GLY A 498 1.93 9.40 -11.05
N GLY A 499 1.13 9.13 -10.02
CA GLY A 499 0.88 10.10 -8.95
C GLY A 499 2.04 10.29 -7.97
N PHE A 500 3.07 9.44 -8.02
CA PHE A 500 4.14 9.43 -7.02
C PHE A 500 5.55 9.28 -7.61
N ASN A 501 5.80 9.82 -8.81
CA ASN A 501 7.08 9.72 -9.48
C ASN A 501 8.11 10.71 -8.92
N LEU A 502 8.81 10.31 -7.85
CA LEU A 502 9.91 11.07 -7.26
C LEU A 502 11.21 11.02 -8.09
N SER A 503 11.33 10.09 -9.04
CA SER A 503 12.51 9.98 -9.89
C SER A 503 12.52 10.96 -11.03
N GLN A 504 11.37 11.49 -11.42
CA GLN A 504 11.19 12.38 -12.59
C GLN A 504 11.99 11.89 -13.82
N ASN A 505 11.92 10.58 -14.03
CA ASN A 505 12.77 9.83 -14.95
C ASN A 505 12.35 9.96 -16.43
N TRP A 506 11.32 10.76 -16.73
CA TRP A 506 10.85 10.95 -18.11
C TRP A 506 11.85 11.67 -19.02
N ASP A 507 12.88 12.29 -18.47
CA ASP A 507 13.98 12.91 -19.21
C ASP A 507 15.18 11.95 -19.41
N ASP A 508 15.16 10.76 -18.81
CA ASP A 508 16.17 9.71 -19.01
C ASP A 508 16.03 9.07 -20.41
N ALA A 509 17.14 8.84 -21.09
CA ALA A 509 17.18 8.17 -22.39
C ALA A 509 16.55 6.76 -22.35
N ALA A 510 16.54 6.11 -21.18
CA ALA A 510 15.90 4.81 -20.97
C ALA A 510 14.37 4.87 -20.81
N TYR A 511 13.80 6.03 -20.51
CA TYR A 511 12.38 6.18 -20.21
C TYR A 511 11.43 5.75 -21.34
N PRO A 512 11.64 6.12 -22.64
CA PRO A 512 10.70 5.73 -23.70
C PRO A 512 10.50 4.20 -23.80
N ALA A 513 11.57 3.44 -23.62
CA ALA A 513 11.49 1.97 -23.63
C ALA A 513 10.72 1.43 -22.43
N PHE A 514 10.95 1.97 -21.23
CA PHE A 514 10.20 1.66 -20.02
C PHE A 514 8.72 1.98 -20.20
N LYS A 515 8.39 3.20 -20.64
CA LYS A 515 7.00 3.66 -20.83
C LYS A 515 6.22 2.75 -21.78
N LYS A 516 6.83 2.40 -22.94
CA LYS A 516 6.23 1.48 -23.91
C LYS A 516 5.89 0.11 -23.28
N LYS A 517 6.82 -0.48 -22.52
CA LYS A 517 6.62 -1.75 -21.82
C LYS A 517 5.58 -1.64 -20.71
N SER A 518 5.58 -0.56 -19.95
CA SER A 518 4.61 -0.28 -18.89
C SER A 518 3.19 -0.16 -19.45
N ASP A 519 3.01 0.57 -20.56
CA ASP A 519 1.70 0.70 -21.20
C ASP A 519 1.18 -0.64 -21.75
N ALA A 520 2.06 -1.47 -22.30
CA ALA A 520 1.70 -2.82 -22.73
C ALA A 520 1.27 -3.70 -21.56
N ALA A 521 1.99 -3.64 -20.42
CA ALA A 521 1.66 -4.42 -19.23
C ALA A 521 0.33 -3.98 -18.58
N LYS A 522 0.01 -2.67 -18.60
CA LYS A 522 -1.26 -2.14 -18.08
C LYS A 522 -2.50 -2.71 -18.78
N VAL A 523 -2.39 -3.08 -20.04
CA VAL A 523 -3.52 -3.57 -20.83
C VAL A 523 -3.51 -5.09 -21.05
N GLU A 524 -2.48 -5.80 -20.57
CA GLU A 524 -2.41 -7.28 -20.63
C GLU A 524 -3.43 -7.87 -19.64
N THR A 525 -4.34 -8.70 -20.16
CA THR A 525 -5.41 -9.33 -19.39
C THR A 525 -5.08 -10.74 -18.91
N ASN A 526 -4.05 -11.37 -19.50
CA ASN A 526 -3.53 -12.63 -18.98
C ASN A 526 -2.60 -12.36 -17.80
N ARG A 527 -3.04 -12.69 -16.61
CA ARG A 527 -2.35 -12.33 -15.36
C ARG A 527 -0.93 -12.91 -15.26
N THR A 528 -0.68 -14.10 -15.79
CA THR A 528 0.67 -14.71 -15.79
C THR A 528 1.62 -13.97 -16.71
N LYS A 529 1.16 -13.58 -17.91
CA LYS A 529 1.94 -12.77 -18.84
C LYS A 529 2.19 -11.37 -18.27
N GLN A 530 1.17 -10.75 -17.71
CA GLN A 530 1.28 -9.45 -17.08
C GLN A 530 2.33 -9.46 -15.95
N ALA A 531 2.32 -10.48 -15.10
CA ALA A 531 3.30 -10.63 -14.02
C ALA A 531 4.74 -10.77 -14.55
N ALA A 532 4.93 -11.51 -15.66
CA ALA A 532 6.25 -11.60 -16.28
C ALA A 532 6.74 -10.23 -16.78
N MET A 533 5.83 -9.41 -17.35
CA MET A 533 6.16 -8.05 -17.79
C MET A 533 6.51 -7.13 -16.60
N TRP A 534 5.81 -7.24 -15.47
CA TRP A 534 6.14 -6.47 -14.27
C TRP A 534 7.50 -6.85 -13.69
N LYS A 535 7.86 -8.13 -13.68
CA LYS A 535 9.20 -8.59 -13.26
C LYS A 535 10.31 -8.01 -14.13
N GLU A 536 10.11 -8.02 -15.46
CA GLU A 536 11.06 -7.40 -16.39
C GLU A 536 11.20 -5.89 -16.14
N LEU A 537 10.09 -5.20 -15.88
CA LEU A 537 10.09 -3.77 -15.59
C LEU A 537 10.73 -3.44 -14.23
N SER A 538 10.56 -4.30 -13.22
CA SER A 538 11.27 -4.16 -11.93
C SER A 538 12.79 -4.22 -12.13
N GLN A 539 13.27 -5.22 -12.89
CA GLN A 539 14.70 -5.32 -13.25
C GLN A 539 15.16 -4.06 -13.99
N TYR A 540 14.36 -3.58 -14.94
CA TYR A 540 14.70 -2.39 -15.73
C TYR A 540 14.90 -1.15 -14.86
N VAL A 541 13.98 -0.89 -13.91
CA VAL A 541 14.09 0.22 -12.95
C VAL A 541 15.37 0.13 -12.14
N MET A 542 15.70 -1.06 -11.65
CA MET A 542 16.87 -1.27 -10.81
C MET A 542 18.18 -1.17 -11.61
N ASP A 543 18.21 -1.57 -12.89
CA ASP A 543 19.36 -1.39 -13.78
C ASP A 543 19.67 0.10 -14.05
N GLN A 544 18.64 0.96 -14.05
CA GLN A 544 18.79 2.39 -14.22
C GLN A 544 19.12 3.13 -12.91
N TYR A 545 19.04 2.48 -11.75
CA TYR A 545 19.20 3.14 -10.44
C TYR A 545 18.31 4.40 -10.31
N TRP A 546 17.07 4.35 -10.83
CA TRP A 546 16.08 5.43 -10.61
C TRP A 546 15.66 5.53 -9.16
N ILE A 547 15.70 4.40 -8.46
CA ILE A 547 15.68 4.34 -7.00
C ILE A 547 16.92 3.61 -6.49
N ILE A 548 17.32 3.94 -5.28
CA ILE A 548 18.39 3.26 -4.57
C ILE A 548 17.93 2.84 -3.20
N ARG A 549 18.61 1.84 -2.65
CA ARG A 549 18.45 1.41 -1.27
C ARG A 549 17.00 1.06 -0.91
N PRO A 550 16.30 0.25 -1.72
CA PRO A 550 15.01 -0.24 -1.28
C PRO A 550 15.16 -1.02 0.03
N VAL A 551 14.17 -0.86 0.92
CA VAL A 551 14.04 -1.62 2.17
C VAL A 551 12.65 -2.22 2.19
N PHE A 552 12.58 -3.53 2.37
CA PHE A 552 11.33 -4.23 2.64
C PHE A 552 10.97 -4.04 4.11
N SER A 553 10.16 -3.03 4.40
CA SER A 553 9.87 -2.61 5.77
C SER A 553 8.93 -3.58 6.49
N LYS A 554 8.98 -3.51 7.82
CA LYS A 554 8.10 -4.26 8.74
C LYS A 554 7.18 -3.30 9.49
N GLY A 555 5.97 -3.77 9.77
CA GLY A 555 5.01 -3.12 10.64
C GLY A 555 4.84 -3.89 11.95
N GLN A 556 4.70 -3.17 13.04
CA GLN A 556 4.42 -3.74 14.36
C GLN A 556 3.08 -3.23 14.84
N GLU A 557 2.26 -4.16 15.30
CA GLU A 557 0.97 -3.86 15.91
C GLU A 557 0.84 -4.55 17.27
N VAL A 558 0.21 -3.89 18.21
CA VAL A 558 0.06 -4.36 19.59
C VAL A 558 -1.37 -4.20 20.10
N TRP A 559 -1.79 -5.14 20.96
CA TRP A 559 -3.14 -5.13 21.54
C TRP A 559 -3.14 -5.68 22.95
N GLY A 560 -4.20 -5.42 23.72
CA GLY A 560 -4.37 -5.85 25.09
C GLY A 560 -4.77 -7.32 25.22
N SER A 561 -4.62 -7.86 26.41
CA SER A 561 -4.77 -9.30 26.71
C SER A 561 -6.18 -9.83 26.45
N LYS A 562 -7.21 -8.98 26.55
CA LYS A 562 -8.61 -9.34 26.30
C LYS A 562 -9.08 -9.11 24.86
N VAL A 563 -8.21 -8.75 23.94
CA VAL A 563 -8.56 -8.70 22.52
C VAL A 563 -8.29 -10.07 21.88
N GLY A 564 -9.29 -10.63 21.21
CA GLY A 564 -9.20 -11.88 20.47
C GLY A 564 -9.50 -11.70 18.99
N GLY A 565 -9.28 -12.75 18.17
CA GLY A 565 -9.57 -12.76 16.75
C GLY A 565 -8.67 -11.86 15.90
N VAL A 566 -7.53 -11.46 16.44
CA VAL A 566 -6.60 -10.54 15.79
C VAL A 566 -5.79 -11.28 14.75
N TYR A 567 -5.76 -10.74 13.53
CA TYR A 567 -4.87 -11.17 12.45
C TYR A 567 -4.37 -9.96 11.68
N TYR A 568 -3.21 -10.08 11.06
CA TYR A 568 -2.71 -9.07 10.14
C TYR A 568 -3.36 -9.26 8.76
N TRP A 569 -3.99 -8.20 8.25
CA TRP A 569 -4.66 -8.22 6.97
C TRP A 569 -3.76 -7.62 5.90
N GLU A 570 -3.00 -8.47 5.23
CA GLU A 570 -1.92 -8.08 4.33
C GLU A 570 -2.29 -7.05 3.25
N PRO A 571 -3.46 -7.17 2.54
CA PRO A 571 -3.77 -6.21 1.48
C PRO A 571 -4.03 -4.78 2.00
N GLN A 572 -4.30 -4.63 3.28
CA GLN A 572 -4.53 -3.33 3.91
C GLN A 572 -3.35 -2.89 4.81
N GLY A 573 -2.38 -3.78 5.02
CA GLY A 573 -1.23 -3.49 5.88
C GLY A 573 -1.59 -3.15 7.32
N ASN A 574 -2.65 -3.76 7.86
CA ASN A 574 -3.20 -3.41 9.18
C ASN A 574 -3.95 -4.58 9.82
N PHE A 575 -4.56 -4.37 10.97
CA PHE A 575 -5.46 -5.32 11.61
C PHE A 575 -6.59 -5.79 10.69
N GLY A 576 -6.93 -7.07 10.76
CA GLY A 576 -8.21 -7.58 10.27
C GLY A 576 -9.33 -7.23 11.25
N PHE A 577 -9.71 -5.95 11.30
CA PHE A 577 -10.64 -5.38 12.29
C PHE A 577 -11.95 -6.16 12.44
N GLY A 578 -12.51 -6.64 11.31
CA GLY A 578 -13.79 -7.36 11.31
C GLY A 578 -13.78 -8.74 12.00
N GLY A 579 -12.61 -9.24 12.39
CA GLY A 579 -12.46 -10.50 13.15
C GLY A 579 -12.30 -10.31 14.65
N MET A 580 -12.08 -9.08 15.11
CA MET A 580 -11.71 -8.79 16.50
C MET A 580 -12.92 -8.88 17.44
N TYR A 581 -12.67 -9.43 18.64
CA TYR A 581 -13.68 -9.58 19.70
C TYR A 581 -13.06 -9.35 21.08
N VAL A 582 -13.92 -9.12 22.08
CA VAL A 582 -13.51 -9.00 23.49
C VAL A 582 -13.64 -10.37 24.15
N LYS A 583 -12.54 -10.87 24.73
CA LYS A 583 -12.51 -12.11 25.52
C LYS A 583 -13.21 -11.91 26.88
N ASN A 584 -13.75 -12.96 27.41
CA ASN A 584 -14.36 -12.96 28.74
C ASN A 584 -13.35 -12.69 29.87
#